data_73a472b91874191ee0dba11510fbcebc
#
_entry.id   73a472b91874191ee0dba11510fbcebc
#
_cell.length_a   1.000
_cell.length_b   1.000
_cell.length_c   1.000
_cell.angle_alpha   90.00
_cell.angle_beta   90.00
_cell.angle_gamma   90.00
#
_symmetry.space_group_name_H-M   'P 1'
#
loop_
_entity.id
_entity.type
_entity.pdbx_description
1 polymer ?
#
loop_
_entity_poly.entity_id
_entity_poly.type
_entity_poly.pdbx_seq_one_letter_code
_entity_poly.pdbx_strand_id
1 'polypeptide(L)'
;MYELVLLAGWPSKVLSNNPDGSYSTRDLWQQHPTDPLKWKYVGRLDDTIALSNGEKATPISLENSVRDSPYVDQVVCVGAQQPTLGLLVIPSERATGMSRADIIPRIWPSVEAGNTRMPAYAQISAEMINFLPIGIAYPATDKGTVIRPAFYRTFQAQIEAMYAKYEEQNASEGRSLSEEELRAYVRNAITKTLKLEDATALTDDTDFFSLGLDSLGSMQVQGSIRRELNTGKEIGQNVVFEKPTVRKLAGHLYHLRTGEVEKNNEQSQIEVMKGLVEKYSHFEQHVPGNSKRQGDYIVTFPLSIR
;
A
#
# COMPACT_ATOMS: atom_id res chain seq x y z
N MET A 1 -0.74 -16.13 9.21
CA MET A 1 -1.82 -16.42 8.26
C MET A 1 -1.36 -17.58 7.39
N TYR A 2 -2.20 -18.56 7.07
CA TYR A 2 -1.84 -19.81 6.40
C TYR A 2 -2.79 -20.08 5.25
N GLU A 3 -2.30 -20.66 4.15
CA GLU A 3 -3.14 -21.13 3.06
C GLU A 3 -3.58 -22.56 3.32
N LEU A 4 -4.83 -22.88 3.01
CA LEU A 4 -5.30 -24.27 3.01
C LEU A 4 -4.83 -24.98 1.74
N VAL A 5 -4.05 -26.05 1.94
CA VAL A 5 -3.58 -26.91 0.84
C VAL A 5 -4.09 -28.32 1.06
N LEU A 6 -4.78 -28.87 0.07
CA LEU A 6 -5.19 -30.27 0.06
C LEU A 6 -4.04 -31.15 -0.45
N LEU A 7 -3.55 -32.05 0.38
CA LEU A 7 -2.40 -32.88 0.04
C LEU A 7 -2.71 -33.87 -1.12
N ALA A 8 -1.66 -34.34 -1.78
CA ALA A 8 -1.76 -35.45 -2.71
C ALA A 8 -2.43 -36.67 -2.02
N GLY A 9 -3.40 -37.29 -2.68
CA GLY A 9 -4.14 -38.42 -2.09
C GLY A 9 -5.32 -38.05 -1.19
N TRP A 10 -5.66 -36.78 -1.00
CA TRP A 10 -6.90 -36.40 -0.31
C TRP A 10 -8.12 -36.97 -1.05
N PRO A 11 -9.00 -37.76 -0.38
CA PRO A 11 -10.04 -38.56 -1.06
C PRO A 11 -11.03 -37.75 -1.91
N SER A 12 -11.33 -36.53 -1.50
CA SER A 12 -12.29 -35.64 -2.19
C SER A 12 -11.63 -34.69 -3.20
N LYS A 13 -10.31 -34.80 -3.41
CA LYS A 13 -9.58 -33.91 -4.30
C LYS A 13 -9.73 -34.39 -5.75
N VAL A 14 -10.37 -33.56 -6.59
CA VAL A 14 -10.60 -33.86 -8.01
C VAL A 14 -9.48 -33.31 -8.91
N LEU A 15 -8.84 -32.21 -8.51
CA LEU A 15 -7.82 -31.52 -9.30
C LEU A 15 -6.55 -31.31 -8.48
N SER A 16 -5.43 -31.14 -9.18
CA SER A 16 -4.14 -30.74 -8.61
C SER A 16 -3.64 -29.53 -9.39
N ASN A 17 -3.12 -28.51 -8.68
CA ASN A 17 -2.54 -27.30 -9.28
C ASN A 17 -1.08 -27.10 -8.84
N ASN A 18 -0.52 -28.01 -8.05
CA ASN A 18 0.89 -28.01 -7.67
C ASN A 18 1.62 -29.23 -8.28
N PRO A 19 2.94 -29.12 -8.56
CA PRO A 19 3.73 -30.22 -9.14
C PRO A 19 3.80 -31.49 -8.28
N ASP A 20 3.65 -31.35 -6.94
CA ASP A 20 3.64 -32.45 -5.97
C ASP A 20 2.30 -33.19 -5.90
N GLY A 21 1.36 -32.84 -6.77
CA GLY A 21 0.02 -33.41 -6.78
C GLY A 21 -0.91 -32.86 -5.69
N SER A 22 -0.52 -31.89 -4.92
CA SER A 22 -1.39 -31.18 -3.98
C SER A 22 -2.28 -30.14 -4.70
N TYR A 23 -3.26 -29.58 -3.98
CA TYR A 23 -4.12 -28.52 -4.49
C TYR A 23 -4.16 -27.34 -3.52
N SER A 24 -3.62 -26.20 -3.96
CA SER A 24 -3.72 -24.92 -3.25
C SER A 24 -5.11 -24.33 -3.45
N THR A 25 -5.88 -24.24 -2.36
CA THR A 25 -7.25 -23.71 -2.42
C THR A 25 -7.29 -22.20 -2.56
N ARG A 26 -6.19 -21.53 -2.23
CA ARG A 26 -6.04 -20.07 -2.07
C ARG A 26 -6.87 -19.49 -0.93
N ASP A 27 -7.47 -20.31 -0.10
CA ASP A 27 -8.19 -19.88 1.10
C ASP A 27 -7.20 -19.62 2.24
N LEU A 28 -7.33 -18.42 2.82
CA LEU A 28 -6.47 -17.97 3.92
C LEU A 28 -7.16 -18.19 5.27
N TRP A 29 -6.40 -18.75 6.19
CA TRP A 29 -6.83 -19.09 7.53
C TRP A 29 -5.89 -18.50 8.57
N GLN A 30 -6.46 -18.08 9.70
CA GLN A 30 -5.73 -17.63 10.87
C GLN A 30 -5.95 -18.58 12.02
N GLN A 31 -4.85 -19.08 12.61
CA GLN A 31 -4.92 -19.91 13.78
C GLN A 31 -5.33 -19.08 15.01
N HIS A 32 -6.15 -19.67 15.87
CA HIS A 32 -6.53 -19.03 17.12
C HIS A 32 -5.28 -18.86 18.02
N PRO A 33 -5.10 -17.72 18.69
CA PRO A 33 -3.86 -17.42 19.41
C PRO A 33 -3.57 -18.36 20.59
N THR A 34 -4.61 -18.94 21.19
CA THR A 34 -4.48 -19.82 22.39
C THR A 34 -5.01 -21.24 22.19
N ASP A 35 -5.69 -21.53 21.07
CA ASP A 35 -6.25 -22.84 20.78
C ASP A 35 -5.79 -23.30 19.37
N PRO A 36 -4.76 -24.16 19.27
CA PRO A 36 -4.18 -24.52 17.98
C PRO A 36 -5.11 -25.37 17.10
N LEU A 37 -6.22 -25.88 17.63
CA LEU A 37 -7.19 -26.66 16.86
C LEU A 37 -8.26 -25.78 16.21
N LYS A 38 -8.34 -24.49 16.59
CA LYS A 38 -9.33 -23.56 16.02
C LYS A 38 -8.70 -22.67 14.98
N TRP A 39 -9.38 -22.54 13.86
CA TRP A 39 -8.99 -21.74 12.73
C TRP A 39 -10.14 -20.85 12.29
N LYS A 40 -9.81 -19.61 11.97
CA LYS A 40 -10.76 -18.64 11.41
C LYS A 40 -10.43 -18.45 9.93
N TYR A 41 -11.43 -18.63 9.07
CA TYR A 41 -11.34 -18.23 7.67
C TYR A 41 -11.22 -16.70 7.59
N VAL A 42 -10.26 -16.21 6.83
CA VAL A 42 -9.93 -14.79 6.69
C VAL A 42 -10.34 -14.25 5.32
N GLY A 43 -10.22 -15.07 4.29
CA GLY A 43 -10.50 -14.69 2.91
C GLY A 43 -9.72 -15.57 1.94
N ARG A 44 -9.57 -15.09 0.71
CA ARG A 44 -8.80 -15.78 -0.33
C ARG A 44 -7.52 -15.01 -0.63
N LEU A 45 -6.48 -15.71 -1.03
CA LEU A 45 -5.21 -15.12 -1.45
C LEU A 45 -5.38 -14.26 -2.71
N ASP A 46 -6.23 -14.68 -3.64
CA ASP A 46 -6.56 -13.97 -4.86
C ASP A 46 -7.47 -12.73 -4.64
N ASP A 47 -8.07 -12.60 -3.46
CA ASP A 47 -8.79 -11.39 -3.04
C ASP A 47 -7.90 -10.35 -2.36
N THR A 48 -6.63 -10.69 -2.13
CA THR A 48 -5.66 -9.77 -1.54
C THR A 48 -5.11 -8.83 -2.62
N ILE A 49 -5.20 -7.54 -2.38
CA ILE A 49 -4.67 -6.50 -3.26
C ILE A 49 -3.32 -6.04 -2.70
N ALA A 50 -2.26 -6.17 -3.51
CA ALA A 50 -0.95 -5.60 -3.21
C ALA A 50 -0.86 -4.20 -3.79
N LEU A 51 -0.68 -3.19 -2.94
CA LEU A 51 -0.46 -1.81 -3.32
C LEU A 51 0.96 -1.59 -3.87
N SER A 52 1.20 -0.46 -4.50
CA SER A 52 2.50 -0.10 -5.09
C SER A 52 3.63 0.01 -4.05
N ASN A 53 3.30 0.28 -2.78
CA ASN A 53 4.23 0.32 -1.65
C ASN A 53 4.52 -1.07 -1.02
N GLY A 54 3.98 -2.16 -1.60
CA GLY A 54 4.14 -3.53 -1.11
C GLY A 54 3.18 -3.94 0.00
N GLU A 55 2.40 -3.02 0.56
CA GLU A 55 1.37 -3.34 1.55
C GLU A 55 0.24 -4.15 0.93
N LYS A 56 -0.36 -5.02 1.74
CA LYS A 56 -1.42 -5.93 1.29
C LYS A 56 -2.71 -5.66 2.03
N ALA A 57 -3.80 -5.53 1.28
CA ALA A 57 -5.14 -5.33 1.81
C ALA A 57 -6.09 -6.44 1.37
N THR A 58 -6.94 -6.90 2.28
CA THR A 58 -8.02 -7.87 2.00
C THR A 58 -9.37 -7.15 2.10
N PRO A 59 -9.94 -6.67 0.98
CA PRO A 59 -11.05 -5.72 0.99
C PRO A 59 -12.43 -6.35 1.19
N ILE A 60 -12.55 -7.66 1.34
CA ILE A 60 -13.85 -8.38 1.42
C ILE A 60 -14.77 -7.80 2.50
N SER A 61 -14.22 -7.49 3.68
CA SER A 61 -15.03 -6.94 4.77
C SER A 61 -15.56 -5.53 4.47
N LEU A 62 -14.76 -4.73 3.77
CA LEU A 62 -15.15 -3.41 3.27
C LEU A 62 -16.25 -3.53 2.20
N GLU A 63 -16.02 -4.37 1.19
CA GLU A 63 -16.99 -4.60 0.11
C GLU A 63 -18.33 -5.09 0.64
N ASN A 64 -18.31 -6.03 1.59
CA ASN A 64 -19.54 -6.50 2.23
C ASN A 64 -20.28 -5.36 2.95
N SER A 65 -19.56 -4.54 3.73
CA SER A 65 -20.17 -3.39 4.40
C SER A 65 -20.81 -2.40 3.41
N VAL A 66 -20.14 -2.13 2.28
CA VAL A 66 -20.65 -1.20 1.26
C VAL A 66 -21.85 -1.81 0.51
N ARG A 67 -21.81 -3.12 0.25
CA ARG A 67 -22.92 -3.86 -0.41
C ARG A 67 -24.19 -3.91 0.43
N ASP A 68 -24.08 -3.81 1.76
CA ASP A 68 -25.25 -3.74 2.65
C ASP A 68 -26.06 -2.45 2.45
N SER A 69 -25.52 -1.43 1.76
CA SER A 69 -26.26 -0.22 1.42
C SER A 69 -27.35 -0.53 0.36
N PRO A 70 -28.61 -0.08 0.58
CA PRO A 70 -29.67 -0.30 -0.38
C PRO A 70 -29.50 0.42 -1.73
N TYR A 71 -28.52 1.31 -1.84
CA TYR A 71 -28.16 2.04 -3.06
C TYR A 71 -27.05 1.36 -3.87
N VAL A 72 -26.54 0.22 -3.40
CA VAL A 72 -25.48 -0.54 -4.04
C VAL A 72 -25.99 -1.91 -4.46
N ASP A 73 -25.81 -2.26 -5.74
CA ASP A 73 -26.04 -3.60 -6.24
C ASP A 73 -24.77 -4.44 -6.11
N GLN A 74 -23.65 -3.90 -6.58
CA GLN A 74 -22.34 -4.55 -6.47
C GLN A 74 -21.25 -3.53 -6.22
N VAL A 75 -20.21 -3.97 -5.54
CA VAL A 75 -18.99 -3.17 -5.31
C VAL A 75 -17.77 -4.07 -5.39
N VAL A 76 -16.73 -3.55 -6.04
CA VAL A 76 -15.44 -4.23 -6.16
C VAL A 76 -14.33 -3.25 -5.84
N CYS A 77 -13.48 -3.64 -4.90
CA CYS A 77 -12.28 -2.89 -4.55
C CYS A 77 -11.20 -3.14 -5.61
N VAL A 78 -10.55 -2.07 -6.02
CA VAL A 78 -9.45 -2.07 -7.00
C VAL A 78 -8.23 -1.36 -6.38
N GLY A 79 -7.04 -1.54 -6.94
CA GLY A 79 -5.83 -0.89 -6.39
C GLY A 79 -4.57 -1.73 -6.51
N ALA A 80 -4.58 -2.82 -7.27
CA ALA A 80 -3.38 -3.61 -7.52
C ALA A 80 -2.29 -2.74 -8.17
N GLN A 81 -1.11 -2.68 -7.54
CA GLN A 81 0.02 -1.84 -7.95
C GLN A 81 -0.27 -0.32 -7.96
N GLN A 82 -1.33 0.12 -7.29
CA GLN A 82 -1.70 1.53 -7.16
C GLN A 82 -1.34 2.08 -5.77
N PRO A 83 -1.20 3.39 -5.61
CA PRO A 83 -0.79 3.99 -4.32
C PRO A 83 -1.86 3.86 -3.22
N THR A 84 -3.12 3.69 -3.59
CA THR A 84 -4.25 3.56 -2.67
C THR A 84 -5.33 2.64 -3.25
N LEU A 85 -6.25 2.20 -2.40
CA LEU A 85 -7.42 1.46 -2.87
C LEU A 85 -8.48 2.40 -3.44
N GLY A 86 -9.25 1.87 -4.41
CA GLY A 86 -10.45 2.52 -4.93
C GLY A 86 -11.64 1.55 -4.94
N LEU A 87 -12.84 2.07 -5.07
CA LEU A 87 -14.08 1.31 -5.24
C LEU A 87 -14.70 1.56 -6.59
N LEU A 88 -15.00 0.50 -7.34
CA LEU A 88 -15.95 0.53 -8.42
C LEU A 88 -17.31 0.05 -7.90
N VAL A 89 -18.29 0.93 -7.91
CA VAL A 89 -19.63 0.69 -7.39
C VAL A 89 -20.60 0.60 -8.55
N ILE A 90 -21.37 -0.48 -8.62
CA ILE A 90 -22.57 -0.59 -9.47
C ILE A 90 -23.76 -0.21 -8.59
N PRO A 91 -24.39 0.93 -8.85
CA PRO A 91 -25.53 1.36 -8.05
C PRO A 91 -26.73 0.47 -8.30
N SER A 92 -27.58 0.31 -7.28
CA SER A 92 -28.87 -0.36 -7.42
C SER A 92 -29.89 0.51 -8.16
N GLU A 93 -31.02 -0.06 -8.57
CA GLU A 93 -32.12 0.67 -9.20
C GLU A 93 -32.65 1.82 -8.34
N ARG A 94 -32.51 1.76 -7.00
CA ARG A 94 -32.87 2.85 -6.08
C ARG A 94 -32.07 4.13 -6.31
N ALA A 95 -30.93 4.03 -6.96
CA ALA A 95 -30.09 5.18 -7.30
C ALA A 95 -30.41 5.76 -8.69
N THR A 96 -31.44 5.27 -9.38
CA THR A 96 -31.85 5.76 -10.70
C THR A 96 -32.11 7.27 -10.66
N GLY A 97 -31.46 8.01 -11.57
CA GLY A 97 -31.57 9.48 -11.66
C GLY A 97 -30.79 10.27 -10.63
N MET A 98 -30.07 9.61 -9.72
CA MET A 98 -29.21 10.27 -8.74
C MET A 98 -27.85 10.61 -9.33
N SER A 99 -27.32 11.77 -8.98
CA SER A 99 -25.95 12.15 -9.27
C SER A 99 -24.96 11.48 -8.29
N ARG A 100 -23.66 11.52 -8.63
CA ARG A 100 -22.59 11.13 -7.69
C ARG A 100 -22.72 11.85 -6.34
N ALA A 101 -23.02 13.15 -6.36
CA ALA A 101 -23.17 13.97 -5.16
C ALA A 101 -24.34 13.51 -4.28
N ASP A 102 -25.36 12.89 -4.87
CA ASP A 102 -26.52 12.34 -4.14
C ASP A 102 -26.24 10.95 -3.58
N ILE A 103 -25.48 10.12 -4.30
CA ILE A 103 -25.22 8.73 -3.91
C ILE A 103 -24.14 8.66 -2.82
N ILE A 104 -23.04 9.41 -2.94
CA ILE A 104 -21.92 9.36 -1.99
C ILE A 104 -22.39 9.51 -0.53
N PRO A 105 -23.17 10.53 -0.13
CA PRO A 105 -23.60 10.66 1.27
C PRO A 105 -24.46 9.49 1.76
N ARG A 106 -25.15 8.81 0.85
CA ARG A 106 -26.04 7.68 1.20
C ARG A 106 -25.29 6.37 1.41
N ILE A 107 -24.18 6.17 0.70
CA ILE A 107 -23.34 4.98 0.86
C ILE A 107 -22.22 5.18 1.86
N TRP A 108 -21.87 6.45 2.16
CA TRP A 108 -20.73 6.79 3.00
C TRP A 108 -20.75 6.13 4.40
N PRO A 109 -21.88 6.05 5.12
CA PRO A 109 -21.93 5.33 6.40
C PRO A 109 -21.48 3.86 6.28
N SER A 110 -21.81 3.20 5.17
CA SER A 110 -21.38 1.82 4.89
C SER A 110 -19.90 1.74 4.53
N VAL A 111 -19.37 2.72 3.80
CA VAL A 111 -17.93 2.84 3.50
C VAL A 111 -17.15 3.07 4.78
N GLU A 112 -17.59 3.99 5.63
CA GLU A 112 -16.95 4.32 6.91
C GLU A 112 -16.93 3.11 7.86
N ALA A 113 -18.06 2.39 7.97
CA ALA A 113 -18.12 1.14 8.73
C ALA A 113 -17.17 0.06 8.18
N GLY A 114 -16.96 0.00 6.87
CA GLY A 114 -15.96 -0.85 6.23
C GLY A 114 -14.54 -0.38 6.57
N ASN A 115 -14.26 0.91 6.45
CA ASN A 115 -12.96 1.53 6.72
C ASN A 115 -12.47 1.28 8.15
N THR A 116 -13.35 1.23 9.14
CA THR A 116 -12.95 0.93 10.54
C THR A 116 -12.31 -0.44 10.71
N ARG A 117 -12.53 -1.37 9.75
CA ARG A 117 -11.96 -2.72 9.74
C ARG A 117 -10.71 -2.84 8.87
N MET A 118 -10.37 -1.76 8.16
CA MET A 118 -9.21 -1.70 7.29
C MET A 118 -8.05 -0.99 7.99
N PRO A 119 -6.80 -1.40 7.73
CA PRO A 119 -5.66 -0.61 8.16
C PRO A 119 -5.68 0.78 7.50
N ALA A 120 -5.07 1.77 8.16
CA ALA A 120 -5.14 3.17 7.72
C ALA A 120 -4.71 3.39 6.26
N TYR A 121 -3.68 2.67 5.79
CA TYR A 121 -3.19 2.74 4.42
C TYR A 121 -4.15 2.17 3.36
N ALA A 122 -5.14 1.39 3.78
CA ALA A 122 -6.09 0.70 2.91
C ALA A 122 -7.53 1.23 3.04
N GLN A 123 -7.73 2.35 3.73
CA GLN A 123 -9.03 2.99 3.84
C GLN A 123 -9.39 3.71 2.54
N ILE A 124 -10.68 3.69 2.21
CA ILE A 124 -11.23 4.34 1.02
C ILE A 124 -11.57 5.80 1.34
N SER A 125 -11.14 6.70 0.50
CA SER A 125 -11.61 8.08 0.47
C SER A 125 -12.76 8.28 -0.53
N ALA A 126 -13.56 9.33 -0.36
CA ALA A 126 -14.71 9.57 -1.22
C ALA A 126 -14.32 9.82 -2.69
N GLU A 127 -13.15 10.41 -2.93
CA GLU A 127 -12.60 10.67 -4.25
C GLU A 127 -12.32 9.37 -5.01
N MET A 128 -11.94 8.31 -4.27
CA MET A 128 -11.59 7.00 -4.81
C MET A 128 -12.79 6.06 -4.97
N ILE A 129 -14.01 6.61 -5.01
CA ILE A 129 -15.22 5.86 -5.36
C ILE A 129 -15.64 6.26 -6.77
N ASN A 130 -15.71 5.31 -7.69
CA ASN A 130 -16.25 5.52 -9.03
C ASN A 130 -17.49 4.67 -9.26
N PHE A 131 -18.46 5.22 -9.98
CA PHE A 131 -19.73 4.55 -10.27
C PHE A 131 -19.74 4.02 -11.70
N LEU A 132 -20.13 2.77 -11.82
CA LEU A 132 -20.47 2.13 -13.08
C LEU A 132 -21.96 2.30 -13.39
N PRO A 133 -22.42 2.12 -14.64
CA PRO A 133 -23.83 2.18 -14.98
C PRO A 133 -24.68 1.18 -14.19
N ILE A 134 -25.89 1.57 -13.82
CA ILE A 134 -26.88 0.68 -13.21
C ILE A 134 -27.16 -0.50 -14.14
N GLY A 135 -27.18 -1.71 -13.59
CA GLY A 135 -27.49 -2.93 -14.33
C GLY A 135 -26.42 -3.37 -15.35
N ILE A 136 -25.21 -2.77 -15.31
CA ILE A 136 -24.11 -3.20 -16.18
C ILE A 136 -23.74 -4.66 -15.88
N ALA A 137 -23.61 -5.46 -16.94
CA ALA A 137 -23.12 -6.82 -16.80
C ALA A 137 -21.65 -6.86 -16.40
N TYR A 138 -21.31 -7.75 -15.49
CA TYR A 138 -19.92 -7.96 -15.03
C TYR A 138 -19.58 -9.44 -14.91
N PRO A 139 -18.30 -9.80 -14.99
CA PRO A 139 -17.87 -11.19 -14.88
C PRO A 139 -18.14 -11.75 -13.48
N ALA A 140 -18.99 -12.76 -13.40
CA ALA A 140 -19.35 -13.46 -12.17
C ALA A 140 -19.41 -14.98 -12.41
N THR A 141 -19.27 -15.74 -11.34
CA THR A 141 -19.56 -17.18 -11.33
C THR A 141 -21.06 -17.43 -11.37
N ASP A 142 -21.46 -18.68 -11.63
CA ASP A 142 -22.86 -19.09 -11.59
C ASP A 142 -23.56 -18.82 -10.24
N LYS A 143 -22.78 -18.64 -9.17
CA LYS A 143 -23.28 -18.28 -7.83
C LYS A 143 -23.31 -16.76 -7.58
N GLY A 144 -23.02 -15.95 -8.60
CA GLY A 144 -23.01 -14.49 -8.49
C GLY A 144 -21.74 -13.89 -7.86
N THR A 145 -20.73 -14.69 -7.55
CA THR A 145 -19.46 -14.19 -7.01
C THR A 145 -18.64 -13.53 -8.12
N VAL A 146 -18.18 -12.31 -7.92
CA VAL A 146 -17.33 -11.57 -8.87
C VAL A 146 -16.05 -12.33 -9.16
N ILE A 147 -15.72 -12.50 -10.43
CA ILE A 147 -14.41 -13.02 -10.88
C ILE A 147 -13.46 -11.83 -11.03
N ARG A 148 -12.74 -11.48 -9.93
CA ARG A 148 -11.90 -10.25 -9.85
C ARG A 148 -10.96 -10.05 -11.04
N PRO A 149 -10.15 -11.02 -11.47
CA PRO A 149 -9.23 -10.80 -12.58
C PRO A 149 -9.95 -10.47 -13.90
N ALA A 150 -11.13 -11.04 -14.12
CA ALA A 150 -11.95 -10.73 -15.28
C ALA A 150 -12.63 -9.37 -15.14
N PHE A 151 -13.13 -9.02 -13.96
CA PHE A 151 -13.70 -7.71 -13.63
C PHE A 151 -12.69 -6.59 -13.88
N TYR A 152 -11.45 -6.73 -13.40
CA TYR A 152 -10.40 -5.74 -13.61
C TYR A 152 -10.09 -5.52 -15.08
N ARG A 153 -10.01 -6.59 -15.89
CA ARG A 153 -9.81 -6.47 -17.33
C ARG A 153 -10.99 -5.80 -18.03
N THR A 154 -12.24 -6.15 -17.65
CA THR A 154 -13.45 -5.58 -18.24
C THR A 154 -13.57 -4.08 -17.98
N PHE A 155 -13.18 -3.63 -16.79
CA PHE A 155 -13.32 -2.24 -16.35
C PHE A 155 -11.97 -1.51 -16.23
N GLN A 156 -10.95 -1.98 -16.96
CA GLN A 156 -9.60 -1.41 -16.90
C GLN A 156 -9.59 0.09 -17.21
N ALA A 157 -10.30 0.52 -18.24
CA ALA A 157 -10.35 1.93 -18.62
C ALA A 157 -10.96 2.83 -17.51
N GLN A 158 -11.99 2.33 -16.80
CA GLN A 158 -12.62 3.04 -15.69
C GLN A 158 -11.71 3.10 -14.46
N ILE A 159 -10.94 2.04 -14.22
CA ILE A 159 -9.92 2.00 -13.16
C ILE A 159 -8.82 3.00 -13.47
N GLU A 160 -8.24 2.97 -14.66
CA GLU A 160 -7.19 3.89 -15.08
C GLU A 160 -7.65 5.35 -15.03
N ALA A 161 -8.85 5.65 -15.53
CA ALA A 161 -9.42 7.01 -15.48
C ALA A 161 -9.64 7.49 -14.04
N MET A 162 -10.01 6.61 -13.11
CA MET A 162 -10.17 6.96 -11.70
C MET A 162 -8.84 7.36 -11.07
N TYR A 163 -7.77 6.59 -11.31
CA TYR A 163 -6.45 6.90 -10.78
C TYR A 163 -5.81 8.12 -11.46
N ALA A 164 -5.96 8.28 -12.78
CA ALA A 164 -5.49 9.47 -13.49
C ALA A 164 -6.14 10.75 -12.94
N LYS A 165 -7.46 10.72 -12.70
CA LYS A 165 -8.16 11.84 -12.08
C LYS A 165 -7.68 12.13 -10.66
N TYR A 166 -7.41 11.09 -9.88
CA TYR A 166 -6.86 11.22 -8.53
C TYR A 166 -5.46 11.86 -8.55
N GLU A 167 -4.62 11.47 -9.49
CA GLU A 167 -3.29 12.04 -9.69
C GLU A 167 -3.37 13.51 -10.13
N GLU A 168 -4.24 13.84 -11.10
CA GLU A 168 -4.47 15.21 -11.54
C GLU A 168 -4.96 16.11 -10.41
N GLN A 169 -5.91 15.67 -9.61
CA GLN A 169 -6.43 16.42 -8.46
C GLN A 169 -5.33 16.64 -7.41
N ASN A 170 -4.56 15.61 -7.09
CA ASN A 170 -3.44 15.75 -6.15
C ASN A 170 -2.31 16.64 -6.69
N ALA A 171 -2.09 16.65 -8.01
CA ALA A 171 -1.11 17.54 -8.64
C ALA A 171 -1.57 19.01 -8.69
N SER A 172 -2.88 19.27 -8.80
CA SER A 172 -3.43 20.61 -9.01
C SER A 172 -3.82 21.34 -7.73
N GLU A 173 -4.16 20.63 -6.65
CA GLU A 173 -4.64 21.21 -5.39
C GLU A 173 -3.55 21.34 -4.31
N GLY A 174 -2.37 20.77 -4.53
CA GLY A 174 -1.28 20.82 -3.57
C GLY A 174 -0.70 22.23 -3.41
N ARG A 175 -0.37 22.61 -2.16
CA ARG A 175 0.26 23.91 -1.86
C ARG A 175 1.67 23.97 -2.44
N SER A 176 1.95 25.06 -3.15
CA SER A 176 3.31 25.41 -3.56
C SER A 176 4.00 26.17 -2.43
N LEU A 177 4.77 25.47 -1.62
CA LEU A 177 5.45 26.02 -0.45
C LEU A 177 6.92 26.37 -0.78
N SER A 178 7.44 27.45 -0.22
CA SER A 178 8.89 27.75 -0.21
C SER A 178 9.65 26.66 0.55
N GLU A 179 10.98 26.61 0.42
CA GLU A 179 11.78 25.61 1.15
C GLU A 179 11.61 25.73 2.68
N GLU A 180 11.49 26.95 3.20
CA GLU A 180 11.30 27.19 4.62
C GLU A 180 9.91 26.74 5.10
N GLU A 181 8.87 27.01 4.32
CA GLU A 181 7.53 26.52 4.58
C GLU A 181 7.45 24.97 4.48
N LEU A 182 8.20 24.36 3.57
CA LEU A 182 8.32 22.89 3.47
C LEU A 182 8.99 22.31 4.72
N ARG A 183 10.02 22.97 5.26
CA ARG A 183 10.64 22.54 6.53
C ARG A 183 9.62 22.59 7.68
N ALA A 184 8.87 23.68 7.78
CA ALA A 184 7.82 23.82 8.78
C ALA A 184 6.73 22.74 8.61
N TYR A 185 6.32 22.48 7.35
CA TYR A 185 5.35 21.47 7.02
C TYR A 185 5.82 20.05 7.41
N VAL A 186 7.03 19.66 6.99
CA VAL A 186 7.62 18.36 7.31
C VAL A 186 7.74 18.17 8.82
N ARG A 187 8.23 19.19 9.54
CA ARG A 187 8.31 19.18 11.00
C ARG A 187 6.94 18.90 11.63
N ASN A 188 5.90 19.62 11.20
CA ASN A 188 4.55 19.44 11.71
C ASN A 188 4.00 18.03 11.40
N ALA A 189 4.21 17.53 10.18
CA ALA A 189 3.77 16.19 9.76
C ALA A 189 4.43 15.10 10.63
N ILE A 190 5.74 15.18 10.88
CA ILE A 190 6.47 14.23 11.73
C ILE A 190 6.02 14.33 13.19
N THR A 191 5.92 15.55 13.75
CA THR A 191 5.46 15.79 15.14
C THR A 191 4.07 15.18 15.37
N LYS A 192 3.16 15.40 14.42
CA LYS A 192 1.79 14.86 14.48
C LYS A 192 1.76 13.33 14.40
N THR A 193 2.57 12.75 13.50
CA THR A 193 2.63 11.30 13.31
C THR A 193 3.21 10.59 14.51
N LEU A 194 4.28 11.13 15.10
CA LEU A 194 4.93 10.59 16.30
C LEU A 194 4.22 10.99 17.60
N LYS A 195 3.21 11.90 17.53
CA LYS A 195 2.52 12.47 18.71
C LYS A 195 3.50 13.04 19.73
N LEU A 196 4.54 13.73 19.26
CA LEU A 196 5.54 14.32 20.12
C LEU A 196 4.92 15.44 20.97
N GLU A 197 5.03 15.31 22.30
CA GLU A 197 4.59 16.36 23.24
C GLU A 197 5.56 17.54 23.21
N ASP A 198 6.86 17.27 22.97
CA ASP A 198 7.90 18.29 22.86
C ASP A 198 8.44 18.35 21.41
N ALA A 199 8.01 19.39 20.69
CA ALA A 199 8.47 19.63 19.33
C ALA A 199 9.95 20.08 19.25
N THR A 200 10.60 20.43 20.37
CA THR A 200 11.99 20.88 20.39
C THR A 200 12.98 19.74 20.17
N ALA A 201 12.56 18.49 20.40
CA ALA A 201 13.37 17.29 20.12
C ALA A 201 13.60 17.07 18.61
N LEU A 202 12.73 17.61 17.74
CA LEU A 202 12.84 17.50 16.29
C LEU A 202 13.52 18.72 15.69
N THR A 203 14.84 18.68 15.56
CA THR A 203 15.62 19.68 14.82
C THR A 203 15.63 19.38 13.31
N ASP A 204 16.18 20.27 12.49
CA ASP A 204 16.26 20.08 11.04
C ASP A 204 17.13 18.87 10.63
N ASP A 205 18.06 18.48 11.47
CA ASP A 205 19.03 17.40 11.21
C ASP A 205 18.77 16.15 12.06
N THR A 206 17.73 16.14 12.89
CA THR A 206 17.34 14.97 13.68
C THR A 206 16.79 13.88 12.76
N ASP A 207 17.34 12.67 12.89
CA ASP A 207 16.85 11.50 12.17
C ASP A 207 15.49 11.07 12.72
N PHE A 208 14.49 10.93 11.85
CA PHE A 208 13.12 10.59 12.21
C PHE A 208 13.00 9.22 12.89
N PHE A 209 13.82 8.27 12.43
CA PHE A 209 13.80 6.88 12.95
C PHE A 209 14.42 6.81 14.35
N SER A 210 15.37 7.72 14.67
CA SER A 210 15.91 7.85 16.02
C SER A 210 14.87 8.35 17.04
N LEU A 211 13.83 9.05 16.56
CA LEU A 211 12.68 9.49 17.37
C LEU A 211 11.53 8.47 17.41
N GLY A 212 11.70 7.30 16.77
CA GLY A 212 10.72 6.23 16.79
C GLY A 212 9.75 6.22 15.59
N LEU A 213 10.05 6.95 14.50
CA LEU A 213 9.28 6.81 13.26
C LEU A 213 9.47 5.39 12.73
N ASP A 214 8.37 4.68 12.54
CA ASP A 214 8.34 3.34 11.95
C ASP A 214 7.88 3.38 10.48
N SER A 215 7.78 2.21 9.85
CA SER A 215 7.33 2.09 8.47
C SER A 215 5.90 2.61 8.26
N LEU A 216 5.02 2.42 9.24
CA LEU A 216 3.63 2.90 9.18
C LEU A 216 3.58 4.43 9.26
N GLY A 217 4.33 5.02 10.20
CA GLY A 217 4.46 6.47 10.33
C GLY A 217 5.07 7.10 9.07
N SER A 218 6.09 6.47 8.49
CA SER A 218 6.70 6.92 7.22
C SER A 218 5.69 6.98 6.08
N MET A 219 4.82 5.96 5.96
CA MET A 219 3.75 5.94 4.96
C MET A 219 2.68 7.01 5.21
N GLN A 220 2.33 7.28 6.48
CA GLN A 220 1.40 8.34 6.84
C GLN A 220 1.94 9.72 6.45
N VAL A 221 3.21 10.00 6.75
CA VAL A 221 3.88 11.25 6.37
C VAL A 221 3.91 11.39 4.85
N GLN A 222 4.32 10.35 4.12
CA GLN A 222 4.34 10.34 2.67
C GLN A 222 2.94 10.57 2.07
N GLY A 223 1.91 9.91 2.61
CA GLY A 223 0.52 10.10 2.19
C GLY A 223 0.03 11.53 2.41
N SER A 224 0.44 12.17 3.51
CA SER A 224 0.12 13.59 3.77
C SER A 224 0.82 14.51 2.78
N ILE A 225 2.10 14.28 2.50
CA ILE A 225 2.88 15.04 1.51
C ILE A 225 2.20 14.97 0.14
N ARG A 226 1.83 13.76 -0.31
CA ARG A 226 1.18 13.57 -1.62
C ARG A 226 -0.17 14.27 -1.74
N ARG A 227 -0.95 14.30 -0.66
CA ARG A 227 -2.29 14.95 -0.64
C ARG A 227 -2.24 16.47 -0.53
N GLU A 228 -1.25 17.00 0.18
CA GLU A 228 -1.27 18.39 0.60
C GLU A 228 -0.28 19.28 -0.16
N LEU A 229 0.72 18.68 -0.81
CA LEU A 229 1.78 19.44 -1.49
C LEU A 229 1.79 19.18 -3.00
N ASN A 230 1.91 20.25 -3.76
CA ASN A 230 2.24 20.17 -5.18
C ASN A 230 3.77 20.01 -5.31
N THR A 231 4.22 18.81 -5.63
CA THR A 231 5.64 18.51 -5.80
C THR A 231 6.10 18.57 -7.25
N GLY A 232 5.19 18.80 -8.20
CA GLY A 232 5.48 18.89 -9.63
C GLY A 232 5.93 17.58 -10.28
N LYS A 233 6.35 16.61 -9.48
CA LYS A 233 6.79 15.27 -9.90
C LYS A 233 6.36 14.22 -8.90
N GLU A 234 6.34 12.96 -9.34
CA GLU A 234 6.02 11.83 -8.47
C GLU A 234 7.05 11.67 -7.34
N ILE A 235 6.54 11.55 -6.12
CA ILE A 235 7.38 11.32 -4.94
C ILE A 235 7.68 9.82 -4.86
N GLY A 236 8.98 9.48 -4.77
CA GLY A 236 9.43 8.11 -4.60
C GLY A 236 8.78 7.41 -3.40
N GLN A 237 8.53 6.10 -3.53
CA GLN A 237 7.85 5.32 -2.48
C GLN A 237 8.61 5.29 -1.14
N ASN A 238 9.93 5.43 -1.18
CA ASN A 238 10.80 5.37 -0.01
C ASN A 238 11.37 6.72 0.39
N VAL A 239 10.79 7.83 -0.08
CA VAL A 239 11.36 9.17 0.10
C VAL A 239 11.65 9.53 1.56
N VAL A 240 10.80 9.13 2.51
CA VAL A 240 11.00 9.40 3.94
C VAL A 240 12.18 8.60 4.50
N PHE A 241 12.41 7.39 3.99
CA PHE A 241 13.57 6.55 4.35
C PHE A 241 14.87 7.09 3.74
N GLU A 242 14.82 7.54 2.50
CA GLU A 242 15.98 8.09 1.78
C GLU A 242 16.38 9.47 2.30
N LYS A 243 15.41 10.23 2.80
CA LYS A 243 15.59 11.61 3.30
C LYS A 243 15.09 11.72 4.75
N PRO A 244 15.77 11.07 5.71
CA PRO A 244 15.25 10.84 7.06
C PRO A 244 15.35 12.04 8.02
N THR A 245 15.55 13.26 7.51
CA THR A 245 15.59 14.49 8.32
C THR A 245 14.74 15.59 7.69
N VAL A 246 14.30 16.54 8.50
CA VAL A 246 13.49 17.69 8.02
C VAL A 246 14.20 18.42 6.88
N ARG A 247 15.50 18.73 7.04
CA ARG A 247 16.29 19.40 6.02
C ARG A 247 16.36 18.64 4.70
N LYS A 248 16.67 17.35 4.77
CA LYS A 248 16.82 16.50 3.57
C LYS A 248 15.50 16.30 2.86
N LEU A 249 14.42 16.03 3.61
CA LEU A 249 13.11 15.79 3.02
C LEU A 249 12.53 17.07 2.41
N ALA A 250 12.56 18.20 3.13
CA ALA A 250 12.07 19.48 2.62
C ALA A 250 12.87 19.95 1.40
N GLY A 251 14.19 19.86 1.43
CA GLY A 251 15.06 20.18 0.29
C GLY A 251 14.74 19.34 -0.93
N HIS A 252 14.57 18.01 -0.74
CA HIS A 252 14.20 17.12 -1.84
C HIS A 252 12.83 17.48 -2.45
N LEU A 253 11.81 17.76 -1.64
CA LEU A 253 10.49 18.18 -2.09
C LEU A 253 10.54 19.52 -2.86
N TYR A 254 11.39 20.45 -2.40
CA TYR A 254 11.62 21.71 -3.08
C TYR A 254 12.23 21.50 -4.47
N HIS A 255 13.28 20.68 -4.57
CA HIS A 255 13.94 20.37 -5.85
C HIS A 255 13.04 19.59 -6.82
N LEU A 256 12.22 18.67 -6.32
CA LEU A 256 11.22 17.99 -7.17
C LEU A 256 10.30 18.97 -7.86
N ARG A 257 9.85 20.02 -7.14
CA ARG A 257 8.94 21.03 -7.65
C ARG A 257 9.62 22.02 -8.58
N THR A 258 10.81 22.54 -8.21
CA THR A 258 11.50 23.58 -8.98
C THR A 258 12.26 23.03 -10.19
N GLY A 259 12.50 21.71 -10.22
CA GLY A 259 13.32 21.09 -11.26
C GLY A 259 14.82 21.41 -11.13
N GLU A 260 15.23 22.09 -10.06
CA GLU A 260 16.64 22.30 -9.76
C GLU A 260 17.29 20.95 -9.40
N VAL A 261 18.44 20.68 -10.01
CA VAL A 261 19.20 19.47 -9.69
C VAL A 261 19.72 19.59 -8.27
N GLU A 262 19.30 18.67 -7.39
CA GLU A 262 19.95 18.51 -6.09
C GLU A 262 21.46 18.44 -6.36
N LYS A 263 22.24 19.40 -5.86
CA LYS A 263 23.70 19.30 -5.88
C LYS A 263 24.06 18.13 -4.95
N ASN A 264 23.89 16.95 -5.49
CA ASN A 264 24.18 15.71 -4.79
C ASN A 264 25.67 15.68 -4.49
N ASN A 265 25.99 15.66 -3.25
CA ASN A 265 27.30 15.37 -2.74
C ASN A 265 27.62 13.88 -3.04
N GLU A 266 27.85 13.56 -4.34
CA GLU A 266 28.36 12.23 -4.74
C GLU A 266 29.63 11.88 -3.93
N GLN A 267 30.41 12.89 -3.56
CA GLN A 267 31.53 12.74 -2.66
C GLN A 267 31.14 12.23 -1.26
N SER A 268 30.01 12.66 -0.71
CA SER A 268 29.58 12.22 0.62
C SER A 268 29.01 10.78 0.60
N GLN A 269 28.38 10.36 -0.49
CA GLN A 269 27.95 8.96 -0.64
C GLN A 269 29.15 8.01 -0.83
N ILE A 270 30.15 8.43 -1.59
CA ILE A 270 31.39 7.68 -1.77
C ILE A 270 32.15 7.59 -0.44
N GLU A 271 32.18 8.65 0.36
CA GLU A 271 32.82 8.64 1.70
C GLU A 271 32.08 7.74 2.69
N VAL A 272 30.74 7.76 2.70
CA VAL A 272 29.94 6.86 3.53
C VAL A 272 30.10 5.40 3.08
N MET A 273 30.10 5.14 1.77
CA MET A 273 30.37 3.80 1.23
C MET A 273 31.77 3.33 1.57
N LYS A 274 32.80 4.19 1.45
CA LYS A 274 34.19 3.88 1.86
C LYS A 274 34.27 3.58 3.36
N GLY A 275 33.61 4.37 4.21
CA GLY A 275 33.57 4.12 5.65
C GLY A 275 32.84 2.83 6.03
N LEU A 276 31.80 2.45 5.30
CA LEU A 276 31.12 1.17 5.48
C LEU A 276 32.01 0.00 5.03
N VAL A 277 32.66 0.10 3.86
CA VAL A 277 33.60 -0.92 3.37
C VAL A 277 34.78 -1.09 4.35
N GLU A 278 35.32 -0.01 4.87
CA GLU A 278 36.40 -0.04 5.85
C GLU A 278 35.95 -0.66 7.19
N LYS A 279 34.79 -0.34 7.67
CA LYS A 279 34.17 -0.90 8.89
C LYS A 279 33.86 -2.39 8.79
N TYR A 280 33.52 -2.89 7.61
CA TYR A 280 33.17 -4.29 7.39
C TYR A 280 34.30 -5.12 6.76
N SER A 281 35.36 -4.52 6.24
CA SER A 281 36.53 -5.24 5.74
C SER A 281 37.29 -6.06 6.80
N HIS A 282 37.09 -5.72 8.09
CA HIS A 282 37.64 -6.51 9.21
C HIS A 282 36.87 -7.83 9.46
N PHE A 283 35.69 -8.02 8.90
CA PHE A 283 34.92 -9.26 9.06
C PHE A 283 35.40 -10.41 8.16
N GLU A 284 36.14 -10.13 7.11
CA GLU A 284 36.69 -11.18 6.22
C GLU A 284 37.82 -12.00 6.83
N GLN A 285 38.40 -11.58 7.96
CA GLN A 285 39.58 -12.24 8.55
C GLN A 285 39.25 -13.38 9.53
N HIS A 286 37.99 -13.70 9.78
CA HIS A 286 37.62 -14.71 10.81
C HIS A 286 36.67 -15.83 10.33
N VAL A 287 36.78 -16.25 9.07
CA VAL A 287 36.15 -17.51 8.62
C VAL A 287 37.28 -18.53 8.38
N PRO A 288 37.47 -19.52 9.27
CA PRO A 288 38.41 -20.59 9.03
C PRO A 288 37.95 -21.50 7.90
N GLY A 289 38.66 -21.49 6.81
CA GLY A 289 38.60 -22.54 5.80
C GLY A 289 37.52 -22.39 4.74
N ASN A 290 37.79 -21.64 3.68
CA ASN A 290 37.48 -22.16 2.35
C ASN A 290 38.32 -21.51 1.25
N SER A 291 38.77 -22.37 0.34
CA SER A 291 39.65 -22.08 -0.78
C SER A 291 39.01 -21.14 -1.81
N LYS A 292 39.83 -20.25 -2.35
CA LYS A 292 39.58 -19.34 -3.47
C LYS A 292 38.77 -19.99 -4.59
N ARG A 293 37.59 -19.42 -4.90
CA ARG A 293 37.01 -19.36 -6.23
C ARG A 293 36.58 -17.93 -6.50
N GLN A 294 37.09 -17.39 -7.57
CA GLN A 294 36.76 -16.10 -8.17
C GLN A 294 35.41 -16.20 -8.85
N GLY A 295 34.50 -15.24 -8.56
CA GLY A 295 33.24 -15.06 -9.30
C GLY A 295 31.99 -15.53 -8.52
N ASP A 296 31.04 -14.64 -8.40
CA ASP A 296 29.64 -14.78 -8.00
C ASP A 296 29.35 -14.83 -6.49
N TYR A 297 29.16 -13.63 -5.91
CA TYR A 297 28.52 -13.51 -4.59
C TYR A 297 26.99 -13.58 -4.76
N ILE A 298 26.41 -14.77 -4.55
CA ILE A 298 24.98 -14.91 -4.29
C ILE A 298 24.81 -14.87 -2.78
N VAL A 299 24.27 -13.77 -2.25
CA VAL A 299 23.85 -13.69 -0.85
C VAL A 299 22.50 -14.40 -0.75
N THR A 300 22.49 -15.65 -0.34
CA THR A 300 21.27 -16.38 0.00
C THR A 300 20.91 -16.10 1.45
N PHE A 301 19.84 -15.36 1.68
CA PHE A 301 19.19 -15.32 2.99
C PHE A 301 18.39 -16.62 3.19
N PRO A 302 18.54 -17.33 4.31
CA PRO A 302 17.69 -18.48 4.60
C PRO A 302 16.31 -17.98 5.01
N LEU A 303 15.39 -17.93 4.06
CA LEU A 303 13.96 -17.88 4.34
C LEU A 303 13.51 -19.30 4.66
N SER A 304 13.59 -19.70 5.92
CA SER A 304 12.88 -20.84 6.42
C SER A 304 11.51 -20.40 6.90
N ILE A 305 10.51 -20.48 6.02
CA ILE A 305 9.11 -20.49 6.42
C ILE A 305 8.70 -21.96 6.47
N ARG A 306 8.50 -22.46 7.67
CA ARG A 306 7.71 -23.66 7.94
C ARG A 306 6.35 -23.25 8.47
#